data_58a1ca8a492a5691a1d1c70a8ed6b696
#
_entry.id   58a1ca8a492a5691a1d1c70a8ed6b696
#
_cell.length_a   1.000
_cell.length_b   1.000
_cell.length_c   1.000
_cell.angle_alpha   90.00
_cell.angle_beta   90.00
_cell.angle_gamma   90.00
#
_symmetry.space_group_name_H-M   'P 1'
#
loop_
_entity.id
_entity.type
_entity.pdbx_description
1 polymer ?
#
loop_
_entity_poly.entity_id
_entity_poly.type
_entity_poly.pdbx_seq_one_letter_code
_entity_poly.pdbx_strand_id
1 'polypeptide(L)'
;MLKKITLILMVALLPLFAAAQTVKLGYINSQEVMMMMPEVNDVEKQLAEFNEKNMKYLQDMEKEIQDKYAKYEQEKDNMTEAIRKVQEEELMGLQQRLQTTYQALQQEAQKKQAELLKPLQDKLMAAIESVSKKQGLTMVYDMMSGAVVYKSDAAIDITPAVKKELG
;
A
#
# COMPACT_ATOMS: atom_id res chain seq x y z
N MET A 1 -43.94 -56.41 -24.53
CA MET A 1 -43.44 -55.74 -23.33
C MET A 1 -41.92 -55.49 -23.37
N LEU A 2 -41.10 -56.36 -23.97
CA LEU A 2 -39.65 -56.15 -24.06
C LEU A 2 -39.22 -54.85 -24.80
N LYS A 3 -39.91 -54.45 -25.88
CA LYS A 3 -39.53 -53.26 -26.69
C LYS A 3 -39.71 -51.92 -25.93
N LYS A 4 -40.59 -51.87 -24.91
CA LYS A 4 -40.80 -50.66 -24.08
C LYS A 4 -39.76 -50.55 -22.98
N ILE A 5 -39.21 -51.68 -22.49
CA ILE A 5 -38.17 -51.75 -21.49
C ILE A 5 -36.82 -51.30 -22.07
N THR A 6 -36.52 -51.63 -23.33
CA THR A 6 -35.29 -51.23 -24.01
C THR A 6 -35.21 -49.71 -24.24
N LEU A 7 -36.38 -49.07 -24.50
CA LEU A 7 -36.39 -47.62 -24.71
C LEU A 7 -36.16 -46.82 -23.40
N ILE A 8 -36.66 -47.36 -22.27
CA ILE A 8 -36.45 -46.74 -20.96
C ILE A 8 -34.98 -46.88 -20.49
N LEU A 9 -34.31 -47.99 -20.82
CA LEU A 9 -32.92 -48.22 -20.48
C LEU A 9 -31.97 -47.34 -21.29
N MET A 10 -32.35 -46.94 -22.52
CA MET A 10 -31.54 -46.10 -23.39
C MET A 10 -31.56 -44.61 -22.98
N VAL A 11 -32.64 -44.16 -22.31
CA VAL A 11 -32.74 -42.79 -21.76
C VAL A 11 -31.94 -42.63 -20.44
N ALA A 12 -31.76 -43.74 -19.68
CA ALA A 12 -31.01 -43.72 -18.44
C ALA A 12 -29.46 -43.68 -18.66
N LEU A 13 -28.97 -43.81 -19.89
CA LEU A 13 -27.55 -43.75 -20.29
C LEU A 13 -27.20 -42.40 -20.91
N LEU A 14 -27.98 -41.34 -20.76
CA LEU A 14 -27.48 -40.01 -21.02
C LEU A 14 -26.38 -39.74 -19.98
N PRO A 15 -25.09 -39.69 -20.40
CA PRO A 15 -24.05 -39.28 -19.47
C PRO A 15 -24.48 -37.87 -19.01
N LEU A 16 -24.69 -37.72 -17.73
CA LEU A 16 -24.63 -36.44 -17.07
C LEU A 16 -23.18 -35.95 -17.32
N PHE A 17 -22.97 -35.33 -18.46
CA PHE A 17 -21.86 -34.39 -18.61
C PHE A 17 -22.17 -33.24 -17.68
N ALA A 18 -22.02 -33.50 -16.38
CA ALA A 18 -21.73 -32.45 -15.46
C ALA A 18 -20.46 -31.84 -16.04
N ALA A 19 -20.61 -30.75 -16.78
CA ALA A 19 -19.51 -29.90 -17.16
C ALA A 19 -18.84 -29.48 -15.85
N ALA A 20 -17.89 -30.27 -15.39
CA ALA A 20 -17.01 -29.87 -14.31
C ALA A 20 -16.37 -28.58 -14.83
N GLN A 21 -16.90 -27.45 -14.39
CA GLN A 21 -16.27 -26.17 -14.68
C GLN A 21 -14.84 -26.28 -14.15
N THR A 22 -13.91 -26.45 -15.06
CA THR A 22 -12.49 -26.49 -14.70
C THR A 22 -12.18 -25.14 -14.06
N VAL A 23 -11.94 -25.16 -12.76
CA VAL A 23 -11.57 -23.96 -12.00
C VAL A 23 -10.23 -23.47 -12.58
N LYS A 24 -10.29 -22.35 -13.28
CA LYS A 24 -9.07 -21.71 -13.80
C LYS A 24 -8.52 -20.77 -12.75
N LEU A 25 -7.30 -21.04 -12.32
CA LEU A 25 -6.57 -20.23 -11.34
C LEU A 25 -5.52 -19.39 -12.06
N GLY A 26 -5.52 -18.10 -11.79
CA GLY A 26 -4.50 -17.18 -12.21
C GLY A 26 -3.59 -16.76 -11.05
N TYR A 27 -2.44 -16.20 -11.40
CA TYR A 27 -1.58 -15.51 -10.46
C TYR A 27 -1.00 -14.25 -11.10
N ILE A 28 -0.60 -13.31 -10.24
CA ILE A 28 -0.01 -12.04 -10.63
C ILE A 28 1.15 -11.70 -9.71
N ASN A 29 2.14 -10.99 -10.23
CA ASN A 29 3.11 -10.24 -9.45
C ASN A 29 2.68 -8.75 -9.44
N SER A 30 1.90 -8.38 -8.44
CA SER A 30 1.34 -7.02 -8.31
C SER A 30 2.43 -5.95 -8.18
N GLN A 31 3.54 -6.26 -7.50
CA GLN A 31 4.66 -5.34 -7.34
C GLN A 31 5.34 -5.03 -8.67
N GLU A 32 5.57 -6.05 -9.50
CA GLU A 32 6.16 -5.89 -10.83
C GLU A 32 5.29 -5.02 -11.75
N VAL A 33 3.97 -5.16 -11.65
CA VAL A 33 3.02 -4.33 -12.40
C VAL A 33 3.05 -2.89 -11.89
N MET A 34 2.95 -2.69 -10.57
CA MET A 34 2.96 -1.35 -9.99
C MET A 34 4.24 -0.57 -10.34
N MET A 35 5.40 -1.22 -10.29
CA MET A 35 6.69 -0.59 -10.63
C MET A 35 6.77 -0.10 -12.09
N MET A 36 5.95 -0.66 -12.98
CA MET A 36 5.89 -0.22 -14.39
C MET A 36 4.90 0.92 -14.63
N MET A 37 4.03 1.23 -13.67
CA MET A 37 3.07 2.32 -13.83
C MET A 37 3.80 3.67 -13.79
N PRO A 38 3.67 4.52 -14.81
CA PRO A 38 4.38 5.81 -14.88
C PRO A 38 4.00 6.72 -13.71
N GLU A 39 2.79 6.60 -13.17
CA GLU A 39 2.29 7.37 -12.04
C GLU A 39 3.07 7.11 -10.73
N VAL A 40 3.79 5.99 -10.63
CA VAL A 40 4.65 5.69 -9.45
C VAL A 40 5.73 6.74 -9.29
N ASN A 41 6.34 7.22 -10.38
CA ASN A 41 7.35 8.28 -10.32
C ASN A 41 6.78 9.58 -9.74
N ASP A 42 5.53 9.92 -10.07
CA ASP A 42 4.87 11.09 -9.53
C ASP A 42 4.56 10.94 -8.04
N VAL A 43 4.18 9.74 -7.61
CA VAL A 43 3.99 9.42 -6.19
C VAL A 43 5.30 9.55 -5.42
N GLU A 44 6.38 8.95 -5.93
CA GLU A 44 7.71 9.05 -5.30
C GLU A 44 8.18 10.49 -5.17
N LYS A 45 8.00 11.29 -6.23
CA LYS A 45 8.35 12.72 -6.20
C LYS A 45 7.54 13.48 -5.15
N GLN A 46 6.22 13.28 -5.10
CA GLN A 46 5.36 13.95 -4.11
C GLN A 46 5.72 13.54 -2.67
N LEU A 47 6.07 12.27 -2.44
CA LEU A 47 6.53 11.80 -1.14
C LEU A 47 7.89 12.37 -0.76
N ALA A 48 8.81 12.46 -1.71
CA ALA A 48 10.12 13.07 -1.49
C ALA A 48 10.00 14.56 -1.11
N GLU A 49 9.21 15.32 -1.85
CA GLU A 49 8.94 16.74 -1.57
C GLU A 49 8.25 16.93 -0.21
N PHE A 50 7.31 16.05 0.14
CA PHE A 50 6.62 16.08 1.42
C PHE A 50 7.60 15.83 2.58
N ASN A 51 8.43 14.79 2.44
CA ASN A 51 9.44 14.43 3.45
C ASN A 51 10.50 15.54 3.60
N GLU A 52 10.96 16.13 2.52
CA GLU A 52 11.92 17.23 2.55
C GLU A 52 11.39 18.44 3.31
N LYS A 53 10.13 18.84 3.04
CA LYS A 53 9.47 19.93 3.78
C LYS A 53 9.37 19.63 5.28
N ASN A 54 8.99 18.40 5.62
CA ASN A 54 8.86 17.99 7.01
C ASN A 54 10.21 17.95 7.73
N MET A 55 11.25 17.43 7.08
CA MET A 55 12.61 17.44 7.63
C MET A 55 13.11 18.88 7.86
N LYS A 56 12.89 19.76 6.89
CA LYS A 56 13.27 21.17 7.06
C LYS A 56 12.54 21.81 8.24
N TYR A 57 11.24 21.57 8.38
CA TYR A 57 10.46 22.08 9.50
C TYR A 57 11.00 21.61 10.85
N LEU A 58 11.34 20.32 10.97
CA LEU A 58 11.95 19.77 12.20
C LEU A 58 13.34 20.37 12.46
N GLN A 59 14.16 20.55 11.44
CA GLN A 59 15.48 21.20 11.57
C GLN A 59 15.36 22.65 12.03
N ASP A 60 14.37 23.39 11.51
CA ASP A 60 14.12 24.77 11.94
C ASP A 60 13.69 24.82 13.41
N MET A 61 12.85 23.86 13.88
CA MET A 61 12.47 23.73 15.29
C MET A 61 13.66 23.36 16.18
N GLU A 62 14.50 22.44 15.76
CA GLU A 62 15.71 22.06 16.48
C GLU A 62 16.67 23.24 16.62
N LYS A 63 16.85 24.00 15.55
CA LYS A 63 17.67 25.20 15.56
C LYS A 63 17.10 26.26 16.52
N GLU A 64 15.80 26.49 16.51
CA GLU A 64 15.16 27.41 17.45
C GLU A 64 15.44 27.01 18.91
N ILE A 65 15.34 25.70 19.23
CA ILE A 65 15.65 25.19 20.56
C ILE A 65 17.12 25.41 20.91
N GLN A 66 18.04 25.13 19.99
CA GLN A 66 19.48 25.32 20.19
C GLN A 66 19.83 26.79 20.42
N ASP A 67 19.26 27.70 19.63
CA ASP A 67 19.51 29.15 19.74
C ASP A 67 18.97 29.69 21.08
N LYS A 68 17.77 29.25 21.48
CA LYS A 68 17.18 29.62 22.77
C LYS A 68 17.97 29.06 23.96
N TYR A 69 18.43 27.83 23.85
CA TYR A 69 19.25 27.20 24.89
C TYR A 69 20.59 27.90 25.03
N ALA A 70 21.25 28.22 23.92
CA ALA A 70 22.55 28.96 23.93
C ALA A 70 22.38 30.35 24.58
N LYS A 71 21.28 31.04 24.28
CA LYS A 71 20.98 32.33 24.89
C LYS A 71 20.72 32.19 26.39
N TYR A 72 19.93 31.19 26.79
CA TYR A 72 19.65 30.89 28.20
C TYR A 72 20.95 30.64 28.97
N GLU A 73 21.86 29.82 28.44
CA GLU A 73 23.16 29.52 29.06
C GLU A 73 24.05 30.78 29.27
N GLN A 74 24.00 31.72 28.33
CA GLN A 74 24.74 32.96 28.43
C GLN A 74 24.18 33.94 29.48
N GLU A 75 22.87 33.94 29.69
CA GLU A 75 22.17 34.92 30.48
C GLU A 75 21.72 34.41 31.86
N LYS A 76 21.71 33.09 32.10
CA LYS A 76 21.12 32.46 33.31
C LYS A 76 21.66 32.98 34.64
N ASP A 77 22.97 33.32 34.69
CA ASP A 77 23.62 33.81 35.91
C ASP A 77 23.18 35.24 36.29
N ASN A 78 22.64 36.01 35.32
CA ASN A 78 22.12 37.35 35.51
C ASN A 78 20.60 37.39 35.68
N MET A 79 19.93 36.23 35.60
CA MET A 79 18.47 36.12 35.72
C MET A 79 18.06 35.98 37.17
N THR A 80 16.91 36.53 37.51
CA THR A 80 16.22 36.20 38.75
C THR A 80 15.70 34.74 38.68
N GLU A 81 15.51 34.13 39.85
CA GLU A 81 15.02 32.75 39.92
C GLU A 81 13.66 32.58 39.17
N ALA A 82 12.78 33.56 39.29
CA ALA A 82 11.49 33.54 38.60
C ALA A 82 11.65 33.53 37.05
N ILE A 83 12.55 34.38 36.53
CA ILE A 83 12.81 34.49 35.10
C ILE A 83 13.48 33.20 34.61
N ARG A 84 14.44 32.65 35.37
CA ARG A 84 15.12 31.39 35.03
C ARG A 84 14.12 30.24 34.88
N LYS A 85 13.22 30.09 35.86
CA LYS A 85 12.20 29.07 35.84
C LYS A 85 11.29 29.18 34.61
N VAL A 86 10.86 30.39 34.23
CA VAL A 86 10.05 30.58 33.00
C VAL A 86 10.79 30.18 31.76
N GLN A 87 12.09 30.52 31.65
CA GLN A 87 12.91 30.11 30.47
C GLN A 87 13.12 28.60 30.40
N GLU A 88 13.34 27.95 31.54
CA GLU A 88 13.46 26.49 31.61
C GLU A 88 12.16 25.78 31.22
N GLU A 89 11.01 26.28 31.69
CA GLU A 89 9.68 25.76 31.29
C GLU A 89 9.42 25.96 29.79
N GLU A 90 9.84 27.10 29.21
CA GLU A 90 9.73 27.36 27.77
C GLU A 90 10.59 26.36 26.97
N LEU A 91 11.86 26.15 27.37
CA LEU A 91 12.75 25.18 26.69
C LEU A 91 12.21 23.76 26.77
N MET A 92 11.71 23.33 27.93
CA MET A 92 11.05 22.02 28.06
C MET A 92 9.80 21.91 27.17
N GLY A 93 9.00 22.96 27.10
CA GLY A 93 7.82 23.01 26.24
C GLY A 93 8.18 22.90 24.75
N LEU A 94 9.26 23.54 24.31
CA LEU A 94 9.73 23.44 22.93
C LEU A 94 10.24 22.03 22.61
N GLN A 95 10.98 21.40 23.51
CA GLN A 95 11.43 20.02 23.33
C GLN A 95 10.27 19.04 23.24
N GLN A 96 9.27 19.19 24.12
CA GLN A 96 8.06 18.39 24.07
C GLN A 96 7.30 18.59 22.74
N ARG A 97 7.20 19.83 22.29
CA ARG A 97 6.57 20.17 21.01
C ARG A 97 7.31 19.54 19.83
N LEU A 98 8.64 19.56 19.82
CA LEU A 98 9.45 18.89 18.78
C LEU A 98 9.12 17.39 18.72
N GLN A 99 9.11 16.72 19.88
CA GLN A 99 8.80 15.30 19.96
C GLN A 99 7.40 14.96 19.46
N THR A 100 6.39 15.72 19.87
CA THR A 100 5.00 15.51 19.43
C THR A 100 4.83 15.80 17.94
N THR A 101 5.51 16.83 17.43
CA THR A 101 5.52 17.16 15.99
C THR A 101 6.15 16.05 15.18
N TYR A 102 7.29 15.49 15.63
CA TYR A 102 7.93 14.36 14.95
C TYR A 102 6.98 13.17 14.81
N GLN A 103 6.28 12.81 15.89
CA GLN A 103 5.30 11.70 15.86
C GLN A 103 4.11 12.00 14.92
N ALA A 104 3.60 13.24 14.95
CA ALA A 104 2.52 13.67 14.09
C ALA A 104 2.92 13.59 12.60
N LEU A 105 4.11 14.09 12.25
CA LEU A 105 4.63 14.06 10.89
C LEU A 105 4.89 12.63 10.38
N GLN A 106 5.29 11.69 11.25
CA GLN A 106 5.39 10.28 10.88
C GLN A 106 4.02 9.68 10.50
N GLN A 107 2.99 9.96 11.28
CA GLN A 107 1.64 9.49 10.98
C GLN A 107 1.10 10.14 9.70
N GLU A 108 1.36 11.43 9.50
CA GLU A 108 0.96 12.15 8.29
C GLU A 108 1.66 11.60 7.04
N ALA A 109 2.96 11.24 7.14
CA ALA A 109 3.69 10.62 6.05
C ALA A 109 3.09 9.27 5.64
N GLN A 110 2.71 8.43 6.61
CA GLN A 110 2.04 7.16 6.34
C GLN A 110 0.68 7.36 5.66
N LYS A 111 -0.10 8.33 6.17
CA LYS A 111 -1.39 8.69 5.58
C LYS A 111 -1.22 9.20 4.15
N LYS A 112 -0.28 10.11 3.94
CA LYS A 112 0.03 10.67 2.61
C LYS A 112 0.44 9.58 1.62
N GLN A 113 1.28 8.64 2.04
CA GLN A 113 1.67 7.49 1.22
C GLN A 113 0.45 6.64 0.84
N ALA A 114 -0.40 6.30 1.80
CA ALA A 114 -1.62 5.52 1.54
C ALA A 114 -2.57 6.25 0.57
N GLU A 115 -2.77 7.56 0.74
CA GLU A 115 -3.59 8.40 -0.12
C GLU A 115 -3.07 8.44 -1.57
N LEU A 116 -1.76 8.57 -1.74
CA LEU A 116 -1.13 8.63 -3.06
C LEU A 116 -1.12 7.28 -3.77
N LEU A 117 -0.94 6.18 -3.01
CA LEU A 117 -0.91 4.83 -3.58
C LEU A 117 -2.30 4.28 -3.87
N LYS A 118 -3.34 4.74 -3.17
CA LYS A 118 -4.69 4.22 -3.34
C LYS A 118 -5.20 4.26 -4.78
N PRO A 119 -5.13 5.37 -5.54
CA PRO A 119 -5.61 5.39 -6.92
C PRO A 119 -4.83 4.41 -7.83
N LEU A 120 -3.54 4.18 -7.56
CA LEU A 120 -2.75 3.21 -8.31
C LEU A 120 -3.21 1.77 -8.01
N GLN A 121 -3.47 1.49 -6.74
CA GLN A 121 -4.03 0.20 -6.32
C GLN A 121 -5.41 -0.04 -6.94
N ASP A 122 -6.29 0.97 -6.93
CA ASP A 122 -7.62 0.88 -7.52
C ASP A 122 -7.52 0.63 -9.05
N LYS A 123 -6.60 1.32 -9.74
CA LYS A 123 -6.32 1.11 -11.17
C LYS A 123 -5.79 -0.28 -11.48
N LEU A 124 -4.85 -0.78 -10.66
CA LEU A 124 -4.32 -2.15 -10.76
C LEU A 124 -5.43 -3.18 -10.55
N MET A 125 -6.25 -3.03 -9.51
CA MET A 125 -7.34 -3.96 -9.22
C MET A 125 -8.36 -4.01 -10.36
N ALA A 126 -8.71 -2.86 -10.96
CA ALA A 126 -9.60 -2.80 -12.12
C ALA A 126 -9.01 -3.54 -13.34
N ALA A 127 -7.71 -3.40 -13.59
CA ALA A 127 -7.03 -4.11 -14.68
C ALA A 127 -6.96 -5.62 -14.42
N ILE A 128 -6.69 -6.06 -13.18
CA ILE A 128 -6.73 -7.47 -12.78
C ILE A 128 -8.12 -8.04 -13.02
N GLU A 129 -9.17 -7.35 -12.59
CA GLU A 129 -10.55 -7.78 -12.77
C GLU A 129 -10.92 -7.90 -14.26
N SER A 130 -10.54 -6.90 -15.07
CA SER A 130 -10.77 -6.90 -16.52
C SER A 130 -10.11 -8.09 -17.20
N VAL A 131 -8.81 -8.30 -16.95
CA VAL A 131 -8.04 -9.42 -17.52
C VAL A 131 -8.59 -10.77 -17.05
N SER A 132 -8.93 -10.88 -15.76
CA SER A 132 -9.47 -12.12 -15.18
C SER A 132 -10.79 -12.52 -15.85
N LYS A 133 -11.70 -11.57 -16.04
CA LYS A 133 -12.97 -11.78 -16.75
C LYS A 133 -12.75 -12.21 -18.20
N LYS A 134 -11.85 -11.52 -18.92
CA LYS A 134 -11.51 -11.85 -20.32
C LYS A 134 -10.96 -13.27 -20.46
N GLN A 135 -10.20 -13.76 -19.47
CA GLN A 135 -9.58 -15.10 -19.49
C GLN A 135 -10.45 -16.17 -18.83
N GLY A 136 -11.59 -15.81 -18.26
CA GLY A 136 -12.50 -16.74 -17.58
C GLY A 136 -11.86 -17.36 -16.33
N LEU A 137 -11.08 -16.57 -15.58
CA LEU A 137 -10.46 -17.02 -14.33
C LEU A 137 -11.48 -17.01 -13.21
N THR A 138 -11.43 -18.05 -12.39
CA THR A 138 -12.28 -18.16 -11.18
C THR A 138 -11.66 -17.38 -10.02
N MET A 139 -10.33 -17.35 -9.95
CA MET A 139 -9.59 -16.71 -8.87
C MET A 139 -8.17 -16.32 -9.36
N VAL A 140 -7.66 -15.23 -8.81
CA VAL A 140 -6.29 -14.77 -9.02
C VAL A 140 -5.62 -14.58 -7.67
N TYR A 141 -4.41 -15.10 -7.54
CA TYR A 141 -3.57 -14.94 -6.37
C TYR A 141 -2.42 -13.98 -6.65
N ASP A 142 -2.17 -13.08 -5.71
CA ASP A 142 -0.97 -12.27 -5.74
C ASP A 142 0.21 -13.03 -5.14
N MET A 143 1.27 -13.21 -5.94
CA MET A 143 2.49 -13.88 -5.50
C MET A 143 3.24 -13.13 -4.40
N MET A 144 3.01 -11.81 -4.32
CA MET A 144 3.65 -10.95 -3.30
C MET A 144 2.97 -11.02 -1.94
N SER A 145 1.76 -11.60 -1.86
CA SER A 145 1.00 -11.71 -0.61
C SER A 145 1.62 -12.69 0.40
N GLY A 146 2.56 -13.55 -0.03
CA GLY A 146 3.10 -14.62 0.80
C GLY A 146 2.12 -15.78 1.07
N ALA A 147 0.90 -15.72 0.55
CA ALA A 147 -0.12 -16.75 0.74
C ALA A 147 0.07 -17.97 -0.18
N VAL A 148 0.82 -17.82 -1.28
CA VAL A 148 1.06 -18.89 -2.26
C VAL A 148 2.35 -19.60 -1.95
N VAL A 149 2.26 -20.83 -1.45
CA VAL A 149 3.41 -21.67 -1.12
C VAL A 149 3.89 -22.48 -2.33
N TYR A 150 2.95 -22.85 -3.21
CA TYR A 150 3.21 -23.64 -4.40
C TYR A 150 2.23 -23.28 -5.52
N LYS A 151 2.71 -23.26 -6.75
CA LYS A 151 1.89 -23.19 -7.97
C LYS A 151 2.38 -24.23 -8.98
N SER A 152 1.46 -24.84 -9.69
CA SER A 152 1.78 -25.73 -10.82
C SER A 152 1.85 -24.93 -12.13
N ASP A 153 2.37 -25.58 -13.17
CA ASP A 153 2.41 -25.00 -14.52
C ASP A 153 1.03 -24.80 -15.15
N ALA A 154 -0.02 -25.38 -14.55
CA ALA A 154 -1.41 -25.14 -14.97
C ALA A 154 -1.97 -23.78 -14.51
N ALA A 155 -1.32 -23.11 -13.56
CA ALA A 155 -1.72 -21.77 -13.13
C ALA A 155 -1.32 -20.72 -14.18
N ILE A 156 -2.25 -19.81 -14.47
CA ILE A 156 -2.11 -18.82 -15.55
C ILE A 156 -1.46 -17.56 -15.02
N ASP A 157 -0.31 -17.18 -15.57
CA ASP A 157 0.32 -15.89 -15.30
C ASP A 157 -0.42 -14.78 -16.05
N ILE A 158 -1.07 -13.88 -15.28
CA ILE A 158 -1.73 -12.73 -15.86
C ILE A 158 -0.90 -11.43 -15.78
N THR A 159 0.29 -11.48 -15.18
CA THR A 159 1.17 -10.31 -15.05
C THR A 159 1.40 -9.59 -16.38
N PRO A 160 1.78 -10.30 -17.48
CA PRO A 160 2.01 -9.64 -18.77
C PRO A 160 0.74 -9.02 -19.37
N ALA A 161 -0.41 -9.69 -19.19
CA ALA A 161 -1.69 -9.20 -19.70
C ALA A 161 -2.17 -7.95 -18.94
N VAL A 162 -2.00 -7.92 -17.61
CA VAL A 162 -2.34 -6.76 -16.79
C VAL A 162 -1.42 -5.57 -17.10
N LYS A 163 -0.11 -5.80 -17.28
CA LYS A 163 0.83 -4.77 -17.75
C LYS A 163 0.38 -4.14 -19.06
N LYS A 164 -0.04 -4.98 -20.02
CA LYS A 164 -0.54 -4.51 -21.32
C LYS A 164 -1.86 -3.74 -21.20
N GLU A 165 -2.71 -4.06 -20.24
CA GLU A 165 -3.98 -3.37 -20.00
C GLU A 165 -3.76 -1.99 -19.40
N LEU A 166 -2.68 -1.82 -18.65
CA LEU A 166 -2.33 -0.56 -17.97
C LEU A 166 -1.52 0.41 -18.83
N GLY A 167 -0.99 -0.06 -19.96
CA GLY A 167 -0.23 0.74 -20.93
C GLY A 167 1.23 0.50 -20.83
#